data_8730b437ac71f657dfdb7b79c7267401
#
_entry.id   8730b437ac71f657dfdb7b79c7267401
#
_cell.length_a   1.000
_cell.length_b   1.000
_cell.length_c   1.000
_cell.angle_alpha   90.00
_cell.angle_beta   90.00
_cell.angle_gamma   90.00
#
_symmetry.space_group_name_H-M   'P 1'
#
loop_
_entity.id
_entity.type
_entity.pdbx_description
1 polymer ?
#
loop_
_entity_poly.entity_id
_entity_poly.type
_entity_poly.pdbx_seq_one_letter_code
_entity_poly.pdbx_strand_id
1 'polypeptide(L)'
;DVTAGNVISISPYGNTVETWTMTGADFLAALEHSLQISDKCNTIYELQQAYVAAGHTEQEAQDEYTMPNDSGSVLSFGGINVTIDWTQTEGKRIVSATLTKDGTALDPAKDYTVATNNYIITNTTDFPTFANATKHTEWGTCEAAIRALIGKSDWESKMASLAGTISFGSAAVD
;
A
#
# COMPACT_ATOMS: atom_id res chain seq x y z
N ASP A 1 10.21 -25.90 -6.00
CA ASP A 1 9.03 -25.69 -6.87
C ASP A 1 7.93 -25.00 -6.09
N VAL A 2 7.25 -24.04 -6.73
CA VAL A 2 6.07 -23.37 -6.15
C VAL A 2 4.84 -24.20 -6.48
N THR A 3 4.09 -24.63 -5.46
CA THR A 3 2.86 -25.41 -5.61
C THR A 3 1.62 -24.53 -5.59
N ALA A 4 0.48 -25.05 -6.06
CA ALA A 4 -0.80 -24.39 -5.95
C ALA A 4 -1.16 -24.05 -4.49
N GLY A 5 -0.82 -24.93 -3.54
CA GLY A 5 -1.03 -24.69 -2.11
C GLY A 5 -0.22 -23.50 -1.59
N ASN A 6 1.01 -23.29 -2.07
CA ASN A 6 1.80 -22.11 -1.71
C ASN A 6 1.13 -20.81 -2.17
N VAL A 7 0.57 -20.80 -3.40
CA VAL A 7 -0.12 -19.62 -3.93
C VAL A 7 -1.41 -19.32 -3.16
N ILE A 8 -2.19 -20.35 -2.83
CA ILE A 8 -3.41 -20.19 -2.01
C ILE A 8 -3.05 -19.65 -0.62
N SER A 9 -1.94 -20.07 -0.03
CA SER A 9 -1.48 -19.57 1.27
C SER A 9 -1.11 -18.08 1.25
N ILE A 10 -0.63 -17.57 0.11
CA ILE A 10 -0.30 -16.14 -0.08
C ILE A 10 -1.57 -15.29 -0.31
N SER A 11 -2.56 -15.84 -1.00
CA SER A 11 -3.81 -15.13 -1.35
C SER A 11 -5.05 -15.98 -1.04
N PRO A 12 -5.39 -16.17 0.27
CA PRO A 12 -6.42 -17.12 0.69
C PRO A 12 -7.85 -16.58 0.58
N TYR A 13 -8.04 -15.29 0.32
CA TYR A 13 -9.32 -14.62 0.50
C TYR A 13 -10.25 -14.64 -0.72
N GLY A 14 -9.80 -15.19 -1.85
CA GLY A 14 -10.61 -15.22 -3.08
C GLY A 14 -10.89 -13.85 -3.71
N ASN A 15 -10.12 -12.82 -3.34
CA ASN A 15 -10.24 -11.49 -3.90
C ASN A 15 -10.00 -11.50 -5.42
N THR A 16 -10.72 -10.63 -6.14
CA THR A 16 -10.57 -10.45 -7.59
C THR A 16 -9.66 -9.27 -7.92
N VAL A 17 -8.94 -9.36 -9.02
CA VAL A 17 -8.22 -8.23 -9.62
C VAL A 17 -9.21 -7.41 -10.44
N GLU A 18 -9.25 -6.12 -10.19
CA GLU A 18 -10.13 -5.19 -10.86
C GLU A 18 -9.37 -3.97 -11.37
N THR A 19 -9.88 -3.36 -12.44
CA THR A 19 -9.42 -2.05 -12.90
C THR A 19 -10.50 -1.00 -12.68
N TRP A 20 -10.06 0.15 -12.18
CA TRP A 20 -10.91 1.28 -11.82
C TRP A 20 -10.32 2.57 -12.36
N THR A 21 -11.15 3.56 -12.66
CA THR A 21 -10.72 4.94 -12.94
C THR A 21 -10.90 5.79 -11.71
N MET A 22 -9.87 6.57 -11.38
CA MET A 22 -9.92 7.60 -10.34
C MET A 22 -9.02 8.76 -10.72
N THR A 23 -9.29 9.94 -10.14
CA THR A 23 -8.43 11.11 -10.35
C THR A 23 -7.09 10.94 -9.64
N GLY A 24 -6.06 11.63 -10.14
CA GLY A 24 -4.76 11.68 -9.44
C GLY A 24 -4.89 12.25 -8.03
N ALA A 25 -5.80 13.21 -7.82
CA ALA A 25 -6.08 13.79 -6.51
C ALA A 25 -6.64 12.75 -5.53
N ASP A 26 -7.64 11.95 -5.94
CA ASP A 26 -8.23 10.92 -5.09
C ASP A 26 -7.20 9.84 -4.73
N PHE A 27 -6.35 9.47 -5.71
CA PHE A 27 -5.28 8.51 -5.49
C PHE A 27 -4.24 9.03 -4.49
N LEU A 28 -3.76 10.27 -4.64
CA LEU A 28 -2.81 10.88 -3.70
C LEU A 28 -3.41 11.02 -2.29
N ALA A 29 -4.69 11.39 -2.18
CA ALA A 29 -5.37 11.47 -0.90
C ALA A 29 -5.46 10.10 -0.19
N ALA A 30 -5.71 9.03 -0.94
CA ALA A 30 -5.69 7.66 -0.39
C ALA A 30 -4.28 7.28 0.10
N LEU A 31 -3.23 7.62 -0.64
CA LEU A 31 -1.85 7.39 -0.21
C LEU A 31 -1.48 8.19 1.04
N GLU A 32 -1.84 9.46 1.10
CA GLU A 32 -1.61 10.31 2.29
C GLU A 32 -2.31 9.73 3.52
N HIS A 33 -3.54 9.24 3.38
CA HIS A 33 -4.24 8.57 4.47
C HIS A 33 -3.53 7.30 4.92
N SER A 34 -3.05 6.50 3.97
CA SER A 34 -2.23 5.32 4.25
C SER A 34 -0.95 5.65 5.03
N LEU A 35 -0.29 6.78 4.73
CA LEU A 35 0.87 7.24 5.49
C LEU A 35 0.52 7.64 6.93
N GLN A 36 -0.66 8.24 7.16
CA GLN A 36 -1.15 8.54 8.51
C GLN A 36 -1.36 7.26 9.33
N ILE A 37 -1.95 6.23 8.73
CA ILE A 37 -2.12 4.93 9.37
C ILE A 37 -0.76 4.31 9.71
N SER A 38 0.18 4.35 8.77
CA SER A 38 1.54 3.82 8.95
C SER A 38 2.27 4.53 10.11
N ASP A 39 2.15 5.85 10.20
CA ASP A 39 2.75 6.65 11.27
C ASP A 39 2.20 6.28 12.66
N LYS A 40 0.88 6.15 12.77
CA LYS A 40 0.23 5.68 14.00
C LYS A 40 0.71 4.28 14.39
N CYS A 41 0.77 3.35 13.44
CA CYS A 41 1.25 1.99 13.69
C CYS A 41 2.70 1.98 14.17
N ASN A 42 3.58 2.77 13.56
CA ASN A 42 4.97 2.90 13.97
C ASN A 42 5.09 3.45 15.39
N THR A 43 4.34 4.50 15.72
CA THR A 43 4.30 5.07 17.07
C THR A 43 3.90 4.03 18.12
N ILE A 44 2.83 3.27 17.86
CA ILE A 44 2.38 2.20 18.76
C ILE A 44 3.44 1.11 18.89
N TYR A 45 4.05 0.70 17.78
CA TYR A 45 5.13 -0.29 17.79
C TYR A 45 6.33 0.16 18.63
N GLU A 46 6.76 1.42 18.52
CA GLU A 46 7.84 1.98 19.31
C GLU A 46 7.51 1.98 20.83
N LEU A 47 6.27 2.32 21.19
CA LEU A 47 5.78 2.25 22.56
C LEU A 47 5.80 0.81 23.10
N GLN A 48 5.34 -0.16 22.30
CA GLN A 48 5.40 -1.59 22.68
C GLN A 48 6.85 -2.04 22.90
N GLN A 49 7.78 -1.67 22.01
CA GLN A 49 9.19 -2.03 22.17
C GLN A 49 9.82 -1.41 23.42
N ALA A 50 9.50 -0.15 23.72
CA ALA A 50 9.97 0.51 24.93
C ALA A 50 9.42 -0.17 26.21
N TYR A 51 8.18 -0.61 26.19
CA TYR A 51 7.53 -1.29 27.31
C TYR A 51 8.16 -2.67 27.56
N VAL A 52 8.45 -3.43 26.51
CA VAL A 52 9.18 -4.70 26.61
C VAL A 52 10.60 -4.48 27.15
N ALA A 53 11.29 -3.44 26.68
CA ALA A 53 12.62 -3.09 27.16
C ALA A 53 12.64 -2.70 28.66
N ALA A 54 11.51 -2.23 29.21
CA ALA A 54 11.33 -1.96 30.63
C ALA A 54 11.07 -3.23 31.49
N GLY A 55 11.05 -4.42 30.88
CA GLY A 55 10.94 -5.71 31.55
C GLY A 55 9.56 -6.36 31.51
N HIS A 56 8.64 -5.83 30.74
CA HIS A 56 7.31 -6.41 30.51
C HIS A 56 7.34 -7.45 29.36
N THR A 57 6.32 -8.28 29.28
CA THR A 57 6.16 -9.24 28.19
C THR A 57 5.61 -8.58 26.92
N GLU A 58 5.80 -9.21 25.76
CA GLU A 58 5.19 -8.76 24.49
C GLU A 58 3.67 -8.73 24.57
N GLN A 59 3.04 -9.68 25.28
CA GLN A 59 1.59 -9.71 25.46
C GLN A 59 1.09 -8.50 26.27
N GLU A 60 1.75 -8.18 27.38
CA GLU A 60 1.42 -7.00 28.19
C GLU A 60 1.60 -5.71 27.37
N ALA A 61 2.65 -5.63 26.53
CA ALA A 61 2.85 -4.49 25.65
C ALA A 61 1.73 -4.33 24.59
N GLN A 62 1.26 -5.43 24.01
CA GLN A 62 0.13 -5.43 23.05
C GLN A 62 -1.20 -5.08 23.71
N ASP A 63 -1.40 -5.52 24.95
CA ASP A 63 -2.62 -5.21 25.72
C ASP A 63 -2.64 -3.73 26.14
N GLU A 64 -1.48 -3.16 26.52
CA GLU A 64 -1.36 -1.74 26.91
C GLU A 64 -1.42 -0.79 25.70
N TYR A 65 -0.72 -1.13 24.62
CA TYR A 65 -0.64 -0.33 23.39
C TYR A 65 -1.22 -1.08 22.22
N THR A 66 -2.53 -0.95 22.05
CA THR A 66 -3.29 -1.65 21.00
C THR A 66 -3.10 -0.97 19.64
N MET A 67 -2.81 -1.76 18.60
CA MET A 67 -2.75 -1.26 17.22
C MET A 67 -4.09 -0.65 16.80
N PRO A 68 -4.09 0.41 15.96
CA PRO A 68 -5.31 0.98 15.42
C PRO A 68 -6.13 -0.06 14.64
N ASN A 69 -7.45 0.06 14.65
CA ASN A 69 -8.35 -0.86 13.93
C ASN A 69 -8.10 -0.86 12.41
N ASP A 70 -7.61 0.24 11.86
CA ASP A 70 -7.25 0.44 10.46
C ASP A 70 -5.80 0.04 10.13
N SER A 71 -5.06 -0.58 11.06
CA SER A 71 -3.65 -0.97 10.89
C SER A 71 -3.40 -1.88 9.67
N GLY A 72 -4.40 -2.61 9.20
CA GLY A 72 -4.35 -3.41 7.97
C GLY A 72 -4.54 -2.62 6.68
N SER A 73 -4.84 -1.32 6.75
CA SER A 73 -5.16 -0.46 5.60
C SER A 73 -3.96 0.36 5.11
N VAL A 74 -2.73 -0.13 5.32
CA VAL A 74 -1.52 0.46 4.73
C VAL A 74 -1.39 -0.01 3.29
N LEU A 75 -1.49 0.92 2.34
CA LEU A 75 -1.46 0.62 0.91
C LEU A 75 -0.03 0.35 0.42
N SER A 76 0.11 -0.72 -0.35
CA SER A 76 1.25 -0.94 -1.24
C SER A 76 0.85 -0.57 -2.66
N PHE A 77 1.73 0.07 -3.40
CA PHE A 77 1.43 0.56 -4.74
C PHE A 77 2.60 0.32 -5.70
N GLY A 78 2.31 0.38 -7.00
CA GLY A 78 3.27 0.26 -8.08
C GLY A 78 2.86 1.14 -9.27
N GLY A 79 3.76 1.31 -10.24
CA GLY A 79 3.52 2.16 -11.40
C GLY A 79 3.76 3.65 -11.16
N ILE A 80 4.05 4.05 -9.93
CA ILE A 80 4.46 5.40 -9.54
C ILE A 80 5.69 5.36 -8.64
N ASN A 81 6.49 6.42 -8.67
CA ASN A 81 7.53 6.72 -7.69
C ASN A 81 7.02 7.86 -6.81
N VAL A 82 7.05 7.67 -5.51
CA VAL A 82 6.57 8.64 -4.53
C VAL A 82 7.72 9.04 -3.61
N THR A 83 7.91 10.35 -3.42
CA THR A 83 8.83 10.89 -2.42
C THR A 83 8.05 11.35 -1.21
N ILE A 84 8.39 10.84 -0.03
CA ILE A 84 7.72 11.11 1.23
C ILE A 84 8.66 11.93 2.12
N ASP A 85 8.17 13.04 2.63
CA ASP A 85 8.83 13.87 3.65
C ASP A 85 8.06 13.79 4.97
N TRP A 86 8.58 13.03 5.90
CA TRP A 86 7.96 12.82 7.22
C TRP A 86 7.99 14.05 8.12
N THR A 87 8.76 15.10 7.78
CA THR A 87 8.77 16.36 8.53
C THR A 87 7.55 17.22 8.25
N GLN A 88 6.83 16.92 7.15
CA GLN A 88 5.60 17.61 6.78
C GLN A 88 4.43 17.18 7.66
N THR A 89 3.43 18.06 7.74
CA THR A 89 2.18 17.77 8.44
C THR A 89 1.42 16.66 7.72
N GLU A 90 0.60 15.94 8.47
CA GLU A 90 -0.32 14.93 7.92
C GLU A 90 -1.12 15.48 6.74
N GLY A 91 -1.29 14.66 5.69
CA GLY A 91 -1.95 15.01 4.45
C GLY A 91 -1.10 15.87 3.48
N LYS A 92 0.18 16.10 3.79
CA LYS A 92 1.15 16.84 2.96
C LYS A 92 2.52 16.18 2.90
N ARG A 93 2.61 14.92 3.27
CA ARG A 93 3.88 14.16 3.31
C ARG A 93 4.35 13.73 1.93
N ILE A 94 3.47 13.59 0.97
CA ILE A 94 3.84 13.28 -0.42
C ILE A 94 4.29 14.58 -1.08
N VAL A 95 5.61 14.74 -1.24
CA VAL A 95 6.20 15.95 -1.85
C VAL A 95 6.37 15.82 -3.35
N SER A 96 6.42 14.60 -3.88
CA SER A 96 6.35 14.35 -5.32
C SER A 96 5.79 12.96 -5.62
N ALA A 97 5.10 12.85 -6.76
CA ALA A 97 4.66 11.58 -7.33
C ALA A 97 4.87 11.62 -8.85
N THR A 98 5.53 10.60 -9.40
CA THR A 98 5.80 10.50 -10.84
C THR A 98 5.46 9.11 -11.36
N LEU A 99 5.03 9.02 -12.62
CA LEU A 99 4.76 7.74 -13.26
C LEU A 99 6.07 7.01 -13.53
N THR A 100 6.17 5.75 -13.12
CA THR A 100 7.40 4.95 -13.28
C THR A 100 7.77 4.75 -14.76
N LYS A 101 6.76 4.69 -15.65
CA LYS A 101 6.95 4.40 -17.08
C LYS A 101 7.75 5.46 -17.84
N ASP A 102 7.68 6.73 -17.44
CA ASP A 102 8.24 7.86 -18.18
C ASP A 102 8.72 9.03 -17.30
N GLY A 103 8.61 8.92 -15.98
CA GLY A 103 8.98 9.98 -15.05
C GLY A 103 8.07 11.19 -15.05
N THR A 104 6.94 11.17 -15.81
CA THR A 104 5.98 12.27 -15.84
C THR A 104 5.36 12.46 -14.45
N ALA A 105 5.24 13.71 -14.00
CA ALA A 105 4.55 14.02 -12.75
C ALA A 105 3.08 13.55 -12.81
N LEU A 106 2.61 12.96 -11.71
CA LEU A 106 1.20 12.63 -11.57
C LEU A 106 0.38 13.94 -11.52
N ASP A 107 -0.55 14.08 -12.46
CA ASP A 107 -1.44 15.25 -12.54
C ASP A 107 -2.69 15.00 -11.67
N PRO A 108 -2.92 15.78 -10.59
CA PRO A 108 -4.07 15.58 -9.72
C PRO A 108 -5.43 15.67 -10.44
N ALA A 109 -5.51 16.45 -11.51
CA ALA A 109 -6.77 16.68 -12.26
C ALA A 109 -7.05 15.62 -13.33
N LYS A 110 -6.10 14.73 -13.60
CA LYS A 110 -6.21 13.72 -14.65
C LYS A 110 -6.75 12.41 -14.11
N ASP A 111 -7.53 11.71 -14.93
CA ASP A 111 -7.97 10.36 -14.66
C ASP A 111 -6.87 9.32 -14.95
N TYR A 112 -6.75 8.35 -14.07
CA TYR A 112 -5.84 7.22 -14.18
C TYR A 112 -6.59 5.91 -14.01
N THR A 113 -6.16 4.89 -14.76
CA THR A 113 -6.62 3.52 -14.54
C THR A 113 -5.74 2.87 -13.49
N VAL A 114 -6.34 2.45 -12.40
CA VAL A 114 -5.68 1.77 -11.28
C VAL A 114 -6.12 0.31 -11.27
N ALA A 115 -5.15 -0.61 -11.22
CA ALA A 115 -5.40 -2.03 -10.98
C ALA A 115 -5.24 -2.31 -9.50
N THR A 116 -6.23 -2.97 -8.90
CA THR A 116 -6.24 -3.30 -7.47
C THR A 116 -7.09 -4.54 -7.23
N ASN A 117 -7.24 -4.97 -5.98
CA ASN A 117 -8.22 -6.00 -5.65
C ASN A 117 -9.54 -5.38 -5.16
N ASN A 118 -10.62 -6.15 -5.30
CA ASN A 118 -11.96 -5.73 -4.91
C ASN A 118 -12.06 -5.35 -3.43
N TYR A 119 -11.32 -6.02 -2.54
CA TYR A 119 -11.36 -5.74 -1.10
C TYR A 119 -10.80 -4.33 -0.79
N ILE A 120 -9.67 -3.96 -1.41
CA ILE A 120 -9.05 -2.65 -1.19
C ILE A 120 -9.94 -1.53 -1.71
N ILE A 121 -10.36 -1.59 -2.97
CA ILE A 121 -11.07 -0.47 -3.62
C ILE A 121 -12.47 -0.24 -3.05
N THR A 122 -13.10 -1.26 -2.48
CA THR A 122 -14.41 -1.12 -1.83
C THR A 122 -14.33 -0.67 -0.37
N ASN A 123 -13.13 -0.57 0.19
CA ASN A 123 -12.92 -0.08 1.54
C ASN A 123 -13.00 1.46 1.59
N THR A 124 -14.20 2.00 1.42
CA THR A 124 -14.47 3.44 1.48
C THR A 124 -14.54 3.99 2.89
N THR A 125 -14.47 3.15 3.91
CA THR A 125 -14.38 3.55 5.32
C THR A 125 -13.01 4.12 5.62
N ASP A 126 -11.94 3.38 5.27
CA ASP A 126 -10.57 3.81 5.50
C ASP A 126 -10.08 4.74 4.37
N PHE A 127 -10.59 4.56 3.15
CA PHE A 127 -10.23 5.37 1.98
C PHE A 127 -11.46 6.04 1.35
N PRO A 128 -11.99 7.12 1.93
CA PRO A 128 -13.22 7.75 1.45
C PRO A 128 -13.19 8.16 -0.03
N THR A 129 -12.02 8.51 -0.55
CA THR A 129 -11.86 8.92 -1.96
C THR A 129 -12.07 7.78 -2.96
N PHE A 130 -12.01 6.52 -2.51
CA PHE A 130 -12.35 5.37 -3.36
C PHE A 130 -13.83 5.33 -3.74
N ALA A 131 -14.71 6.01 -3.01
CA ALA A 131 -16.12 6.17 -3.40
C ALA A 131 -16.29 6.94 -4.72
N ASN A 132 -15.30 7.72 -5.14
CA ASN A 132 -15.30 8.47 -6.39
C ASN A 132 -14.83 7.63 -7.58
N ALA A 133 -14.24 6.46 -7.34
CA ALA A 133 -13.71 5.61 -8.38
C ALA A 133 -14.81 4.91 -9.18
N THR A 134 -14.57 4.72 -10.47
CA THR A 134 -15.48 4.02 -11.39
C THR A 134 -14.89 2.69 -11.85
N LYS A 135 -15.60 1.59 -11.60
CA LYS A 135 -15.17 0.25 -12.02
C LYS A 135 -15.21 0.09 -13.53
N HIS A 136 -14.16 -0.49 -14.09
CA HIS A 136 -14.07 -0.88 -15.49
C HIS A 136 -14.30 -2.37 -15.71
N THR A 137 -13.38 -3.20 -15.19
CA THR A 137 -13.30 -4.61 -15.54
C THR A 137 -12.82 -5.43 -14.34
N GLU A 138 -13.36 -6.61 -14.21
CA GLU A 138 -12.89 -7.66 -13.35
C GLU A 138 -12.12 -8.69 -14.18
N TRP A 139 -10.91 -9.05 -13.72
CA TRP A 139 -9.95 -9.88 -14.46
C TRP A 139 -9.83 -11.31 -13.94
N GLY A 140 -10.58 -11.67 -12.92
CA GLY A 140 -10.49 -12.94 -12.21
C GLY A 140 -9.80 -12.83 -10.86
N THR A 141 -9.50 -13.97 -10.22
CA THR A 141 -8.98 -13.99 -8.86
C THR A 141 -7.51 -13.55 -8.77
N CYS A 142 -7.12 -12.94 -7.64
CA CYS A 142 -5.73 -12.60 -7.35
C CYS A 142 -4.84 -13.86 -7.40
N GLU A 143 -5.33 -14.98 -6.90
CA GLU A 143 -4.63 -16.27 -6.95
C GLU A 143 -4.33 -16.70 -8.40
N ALA A 144 -5.30 -16.58 -9.31
CA ALA A 144 -5.12 -16.91 -10.72
C ALA A 144 -4.08 -15.96 -11.39
N ALA A 145 -4.08 -14.68 -11.03
CA ALA A 145 -3.10 -13.71 -11.52
C ALA A 145 -1.68 -14.04 -11.04
N ILE A 146 -1.52 -14.42 -9.75
CA ILE A 146 -0.23 -14.84 -9.18
C ILE A 146 0.27 -16.09 -9.89
N ARG A 147 -0.58 -17.11 -10.10
CA ARG A 147 -0.21 -18.34 -10.84
C ARG A 147 0.24 -18.04 -12.26
N ALA A 148 -0.48 -17.15 -12.96
CA ALA A 148 -0.13 -16.74 -14.31
C ALA A 148 1.20 -16.01 -14.38
N LEU A 149 1.56 -15.24 -13.35
CA LEU A 149 2.85 -14.55 -13.25
C LEU A 149 3.99 -15.56 -13.01
N ILE A 150 3.86 -16.44 -12.01
CA ILE A 150 4.88 -17.43 -11.66
C ILE A 150 5.13 -18.42 -12.83
N GLY A 151 4.10 -18.70 -13.64
CA GLY A 151 4.23 -19.53 -14.84
C GLY A 151 5.04 -18.90 -15.98
N LYS A 152 5.42 -17.61 -15.88
CA LYS A 152 6.25 -16.94 -16.88
C LYS A 152 7.73 -17.11 -16.55
N SER A 153 8.56 -17.28 -17.59
CA SER A 153 10.01 -17.49 -17.46
C SER A 153 10.77 -16.29 -16.88
N ASP A 154 10.15 -15.09 -16.87
CA ASP A 154 10.73 -13.83 -16.44
C ASP A 154 10.13 -13.27 -15.14
N TRP A 155 9.36 -14.10 -14.38
CA TRP A 155 8.66 -13.63 -13.18
C TRP A 155 9.61 -13.09 -12.11
N GLU A 156 10.78 -13.69 -11.92
CA GLU A 156 11.77 -13.26 -10.93
C GLU A 156 12.32 -11.86 -11.24
N SER A 157 12.64 -11.59 -12.51
CA SER A 157 13.13 -10.27 -12.93
C SER A 157 12.03 -9.21 -12.83
N LYS A 158 10.78 -9.57 -13.09
CA LYS A 158 9.63 -8.69 -12.90
C LYS A 158 9.40 -8.34 -11.44
N MET A 159 9.50 -9.31 -10.53
CA MET A 159 9.39 -9.05 -9.10
C MET A 159 10.54 -8.15 -8.61
N ALA A 160 11.76 -8.39 -9.08
CA ALA A 160 12.90 -7.54 -8.74
C ALA A 160 12.73 -6.09 -9.22
N SER A 161 12.08 -5.88 -10.37
CA SER A 161 11.81 -4.53 -10.90
C SER A 161 10.77 -3.73 -10.09
N LEU A 162 9.98 -4.39 -9.25
CA LEU A 162 9.01 -3.75 -8.36
C LEU A 162 9.64 -3.31 -7.02
N ALA A 163 10.85 -3.78 -6.71
CA ALA A 163 11.58 -3.36 -5.53
C ALA A 163 12.02 -1.88 -5.68
N GLY A 164 11.86 -1.09 -4.62
CA GLY A 164 12.35 0.29 -4.58
C GLY A 164 11.43 1.34 -5.21
N THR A 165 10.13 1.05 -5.35
CA THR A 165 9.15 2.05 -5.83
C THR A 165 8.82 3.13 -4.80
N ILE A 166 9.24 2.98 -3.55
CA ILE A 166 9.10 3.96 -2.48
C ILE A 166 10.49 4.49 -2.15
N SER A 167 10.70 5.80 -2.25
CA SER A 167 11.88 6.47 -1.74
C SER A 167 11.51 7.41 -0.59
N PHE A 168 12.25 7.29 0.51
CA PHE A 168 12.11 8.19 1.64
C PHE A 168 13.11 9.33 1.44
N GLY A 169 12.61 10.58 1.42
CA GLY A 169 13.48 11.74 1.45
C GLY A 169 14.22 11.74 2.80
N SER A 170 15.55 11.70 2.77
CA SER A 170 16.33 11.94 3.99
C SER A 170 16.19 13.43 4.33
N ALA A 171 15.52 13.76 5.43
CA ALA A 171 15.84 15.02 6.09
C ALA A 171 17.33 14.94 6.45
N ALA A 172 18.14 15.87 5.91
CA ALA A 172 19.48 16.06 6.43
C ALA A 172 19.32 16.39 7.92
N VAL A 173 19.77 15.50 8.78
CA VAL A 173 19.91 15.79 10.21
C VAL A 173 21.19 16.60 10.31
N ASP A 174 21.07 17.95 10.36
CA ASP A 174 22.16 18.85 10.74
C ASP A 174 22.49 18.71 12.23
#